data_fedc5b812924aabb306a6622a191b441
#
_entry.id   fedc5b812924aabb306a6622a191b441
#
_cell.length_a   1.000
_cell.length_b   1.000
_cell.length_c   1.000
_cell.angle_alpha   90.00
_cell.angle_beta   90.00
_cell.angle_gamma   90.00
#
_symmetry.space_group_name_H-M   'P 1'
#
loop_
_entity.id
_entity.type
_entity.pdbx_description
1 polymer ?
#
loop_
_entity_poly.entity_id
_entity_poly.type
_entity_poly.pdbx_seq_one_letter_code
_entity_poly.pdbx_strand_id
1 'polypeptide(L)'
;MQRPERIRIKNESGQPQALPEGERYFQDLGGAGEILFLGLGPNPKLAAALCPQAKDLYYMDCPDLSAQLPEGYTIPDRFKQIGPEEADLSKFRTILYTPGKRFFPSFWEPMLSRLSIARAEIMRKPRSKTVWIPGNDNSLLLPELCRAFETEGFSYRVIEPDAMRKELLSLLHKELPELVVSVNFNGLDNAGETFFMLREAGVKVAVWLVDNPFHVISGIKSNYWREVPLLVTDHWFIPVLEEHGAHKVGHMPLATDPQIFKKEVPPYPLLKDRTVFVGRSSFPAKDNFFSGCTFNAQDETAAMQAIGNKNKPDFEWWTQKDNLNKFWPDKKIRATGFKAEQSGLLWRILSLQYAGDKLTVFGDEGWNQYLPQADIRPPVDYFTILPSVYAGAGISLNMTSPLLPCGLTQRNFDVWAAGGFLLSDYTEGLSIFPEELVEHCSFKTPAELPARIEFIQSRPQLAKELSKIWHKVIIEKHTYTNRIHKLLSFIN
;
A
#
# COMPACT_ATOMS: atom_id res chain seq x y z
N MET A 1 -9.45 42.93 25.31
CA MET A 1 -10.52 41.90 25.11
C MET A 1 -9.82 40.52 25.09
N GLN A 2 -10.11 39.67 26.05
CA GLN A 2 -9.65 38.27 26.00
C GLN A 2 -10.35 37.62 24.80
N ARG A 3 -9.58 36.94 23.94
CA ARG A 3 -10.18 36.12 22.86
C ARG A 3 -11.03 35.03 23.51
N PRO A 4 -12.28 34.82 23.05
CA PRO A 4 -13.12 33.74 23.61
C PRO A 4 -12.35 32.41 23.48
N GLU A 5 -12.41 31.62 24.56
CA GLU A 5 -11.78 30.32 24.61
C GLU A 5 -12.39 29.41 23.54
N ARG A 6 -11.55 28.90 22.63
CA ARG A 6 -12.02 28.04 21.54
C ARG A 6 -12.30 26.64 22.08
N ILE A 7 -13.41 26.07 21.72
CA ILE A 7 -13.73 24.67 22.00
C ILE A 7 -12.65 23.80 21.37
N ARG A 8 -12.03 22.94 22.17
CA ARG A 8 -11.03 21.96 21.74
C ARG A 8 -11.62 20.56 21.83
N ILE A 9 -11.38 19.77 20.80
CA ILE A 9 -11.79 18.37 20.70
C ILE A 9 -10.60 17.50 20.29
N LYS A 10 -10.68 16.21 20.50
CA LYS A 10 -9.80 15.23 19.87
C LYS A 10 -10.46 14.75 18.57
N ASN A 11 -9.75 14.83 17.47
CA ASN A 11 -10.21 14.25 16.20
C ASN A 11 -10.21 12.72 16.26
N GLU A 12 -10.66 12.07 15.20
CA GLU A 12 -10.72 10.61 15.04
C GLU A 12 -9.39 9.90 15.32
N SER A 13 -8.26 10.55 15.02
CA SER A 13 -6.91 10.05 15.32
C SER A 13 -6.43 10.34 16.75
N GLY A 14 -7.28 10.93 17.61
CA GLY A 14 -6.95 11.30 18.98
C GLY A 14 -6.11 12.59 19.12
N GLN A 15 -5.92 13.36 18.04
CA GLN A 15 -5.13 14.59 18.06
C GLN A 15 -5.99 15.78 18.49
N PRO A 16 -5.50 16.66 19.41
CA PRO A 16 -6.26 17.83 19.85
C PRO A 16 -6.37 18.86 18.71
N GLN A 17 -7.60 19.32 18.48
CA GLN A 17 -7.97 20.30 17.46
C GLN A 17 -8.85 21.38 18.06
N ALA A 18 -8.73 22.64 17.61
CA ALA A 18 -9.67 23.68 17.93
C ALA A 18 -10.79 23.72 16.89
N LEU A 19 -12.04 23.79 17.30
CA LEU A 19 -13.18 23.95 16.39
C LEU A 19 -13.16 25.38 15.83
N PRO A 20 -13.05 25.55 14.50
CA PRO A 20 -13.10 26.86 13.87
C PRO A 20 -14.54 27.41 13.90
N GLU A 21 -14.69 28.71 14.18
CA GLU A 21 -15.96 29.43 14.19
C GLU A 21 -16.03 30.42 13.02
N GLY A 22 -17.23 30.56 12.44
CA GLY A 22 -17.52 31.54 11.38
C GLY A 22 -18.32 30.95 10.23
N GLU A 23 -19.08 31.80 9.54
CA GLU A 23 -19.95 31.43 8.40
C GLU A 23 -19.18 30.73 7.27
N ARG A 24 -17.94 31.14 7.01
CA ARG A 24 -17.07 30.55 5.98
C ARG A 24 -16.81 29.05 6.13
N TYR A 25 -17.11 28.47 7.27
CA TYR A 25 -16.96 27.04 7.52
C TYR A 25 -18.24 26.25 7.26
N PHE A 26 -19.31 26.92 6.85
CA PHE A 26 -20.54 26.29 6.41
C PHE A 26 -20.63 26.35 4.90
N GLN A 27 -20.70 25.20 4.27
CA GLN A 27 -20.81 25.04 2.82
C GLN A 27 -22.21 24.58 2.47
N ASP A 28 -22.90 25.32 1.62
CA ASP A 28 -24.16 24.89 1.03
C ASP A 28 -23.90 23.84 -0.04
N LEU A 29 -24.34 22.63 0.20
CA LEU A 29 -24.22 21.53 -0.76
C LEU A 29 -25.41 21.49 -1.74
N GLY A 30 -26.37 22.40 -1.61
CA GLY A 30 -27.57 22.45 -2.44
C GLY A 30 -28.66 21.46 -2.01
N GLY A 31 -29.58 21.18 -2.92
CA GLY A 31 -30.80 20.41 -2.67
C GLY A 31 -32.03 21.32 -2.57
N ALA A 32 -33.20 20.72 -2.33
CA ALA A 32 -34.47 21.42 -2.17
C ALA A 32 -35.20 20.89 -0.90
N GLY A 33 -36.20 21.65 -0.45
CA GLY A 33 -37.01 21.27 0.72
C GLY A 33 -36.54 21.86 2.04
N GLU A 34 -36.68 21.10 3.12
CA GLU A 34 -36.25 21.50 4.46
C GLU A 34 -34.74 21.61 4.59
N ILE A 35 -34.24 22.38 5.54
CA ILE A 35 -32.80 22.65 5.68
C ILE A 35 -32.21 21.71 6.73
N LEU A 36 -31.20 20.96 6.31
CA LEU A 36 -30.44 20.06 7.15
C LEU A 36 -28.98 20.54 7.30
N PHE A 37 -28.58 20.77 8.54
CA PHE A 37 -27.18 21.02 8.88
C PHE A 37 -26.45 19.71 9.20
N LEU A 38 -25.37 19.46 8.49
CA LEU A 38 -24.45 18.38 8.78
C LEU A 38 -23.32 18.92 9.68
N GLY A 39 -23.59 18.90 11.01
CA GLY A 39 -22.80 19.54 12.05
C GLY A 39 -23.15 21.02 12.26
N LEU A 40 -23.31 21.42 13.52
CA LEU A 40 -23.65 22.80 13.91
C LEU A 40 -22.41 23.65 14.22
N GLY A 41 -21.21 23.05 14.26
CA GLY A 41 -19.99 23.74 14.64
C GLY A 41 -19.98 24.18 16.12
N PRO A 42 -19.03 25.06 16.52
CA PRO A 42 -18.89 25.49 17.91
C PRO A 42 -19.99 26.44 18.38
N ASN A 43 -20.75 27.05 17.47
CA ASN A 43 -21.77 28.04 17.76
C ASN A 43 -23.07 27.78 16.98
N PRO A 44 -24.03 27.00 17.54
CA PRO A 44 -25.31 26.70 16.89
C PRO A 44 -26.18 27.93 16.58
N LYS A 45 -26.01 29.02 17.33
CA LYS A 45 -26.74 30.29 17.06
C LYS A 45 -26.26 30.91 15.73
N LEU A 46 -24.97 30.79 15.44
CA LEU A 46 -24.43 31.22 14.15
C LEU A 46 -24.99 30.38 13.00
N ALA A 47 -25.03 29.05 13.16
CA ALA A 47 -25.64 28.15 12.18
C ALA A 47 -27.14 28.52 11.95
N ALA A 48 -27.89 28.77 13.01
CA ALA A 48 -29.27 29.22 12.91
C ALA A 48 -29.41 30.56 12.14
N ALA A 49 -28.48 31.48 12.31
CA ALA A 49 -28.52 32.80 11.65
C ALA A 49 -28.29 32.73 10.15
N LEU A 50 -27.67 31.64 9.62
CA LEU A 50 -27.50 31.43 8.17
C LEU A 50 -28.85 31.25 7.43
N CYS A 51 -29.89 30.80 8.14
CA CYS A 51 -31.21 30.54 7.58
C CYS A 51 -32.30 31.23 8.41
N PRO A 52 -32.36 32.57 8.47
CA PRO A 52 -33.26 33.31 9.38
C PRO A 52 -34.73 33.12 9.06
N GLN A 53 -35.08 32.82 7.81
CA GLN A 53 -36.47 32.68 7.36
C GLN A 53 -37.05 31.28 7.61
N ALA A 54 -36.21 30.27 7.88
CA ALA A 54 -36.70 28.92 8.15
C ALA A 54 -37.28 28.82 9.55
N LYS A 55 -38.51 28.31 9.67
CA LYS A 55 -39.18 28.08 10.95
C LYS A 55 -38.51 26.92 11.70
N ASP A 56 -38.37 25.80 11.03
CA ASP A 56 -37.74 24.58 11.55
C ASP A 56 -36.43 24.34 10.79
N LEU A 57 -35.42 23.90 11.50
CA LEU A 57 -34.13 23.47 10.98
C LEU A 57 -33.86 22.05 11.46
N TYR A 58 -33.23 21.25 10.63
CA TYR A 58 -32.79 19.92 11.01
C TYR A 58 -31.28 19.92 11.15
N TYR A 59 -30.76 19.04 12.01
CA TYR A 59 -29.33 18.84 12.14
C TYR A 59 -28.97 17.39 12.42
N MET A 60 -27.79 17.05 12.06
CA MET A 60 -27.15 15.79 12.35
C MET A 60 -25.74 16.05 12.88
N ASP A 61 -25.39 15.43 13.98
CA ASP A 61 -24.07 15.57 14.59
C ASP A 61 -23.32 14.23 14.65
N CYS A 62 -21.99 14.31 14.59
CA CYS A 62 -21.12 13.19 14.87
C CYS A 62 -21.11 12.91 16.38
N PRO A 63 -21.48 11.69 16.83
CA PRO A 63 -21.53 11.36 18.26
C PRO A 63 -20.22 11.60 18.99
N ASP A 64 -19.09 11.24 18.35
CA ASP A 64 -17.73 11.40 18.91
C ASP A 64 -17.33 12.88 19.07
N LEU A 65 -17.89 13.76 18.23
CA LEU A 65 -17.71 15.20 18.38
C LEU A 65 -18.61 15.71 19.50
N SER A 66 -19.90 15.36 19.48
CA SER A 66 -20.91 15.84 20.43
C SER A 66 -20.57 15.47 21.88
N ALA A 67 -20.02 14.30 22.11
CA ALA A 67 -19.56 13.84 23.43
C ALA A 67 -18.40 14.68 24.01
N GLN A 68 -17.75 15.53 23.21
CA GLN A 68 -16.65 16.38 23.65
C GLN A 68 -17.03 17.87 23.78
N LEU A 69 -18.28 18.19 23.51
CA LEU A 69 -18.76 19.58 23.63
C LEU A 69 -18.93 19.97 25.10
N PRO A 70 -18.68 21.23 25.48
CA PRO A 70 -18.83 21.69 26.87
C PRO A 70 -20.29 21.72 27.32
N GLU A 71 -20.52 21.60 28.63
CA GLU A 71 -21.88 21.64 29.25
C GLU A 71 -22.67 22.89 28.86
N GLY A 72 -22.02 24.01 28.57
CA GLY A 72 -22.67 25.25 28.12
C GLY A 72 -23.05 25.31 26.63
N TYR A 73 -22.79 24.23 25.87
CA TYR A 73 -23.18 24.15 24.48
C TYR A 73 -24.70 23.97 24.34
N THR A 74 -25.38 25.00 23.85
CA THR A 74 -26.84 25.02 23.73
C THR A 74 -27.26 25.10 22.27
N ILE A 75 -28.17 24.20 21.88
CA ILE A 75 -28.76 24.17 20.54
C ILE A 75 -30.10 24.91 20.60
N PRO A 76 -30.35 25.91 19.71
CA PRO A 76 -31.65 26.62 19.68
C PRO A 76 -32.82 25.66 19.41
N ASP A 77 -33.98 25.89 20.05
CA ASP A 77 -35.19 25.03 20.01
C ASP A 77 -35.75 24.79 18.60
N ARG A 78 -35.43 25.67 17.64
CA ARG A 78 -35.83 25.50 16.23
C ARG A 78 -35.08 24.38 15.50
N PHE A 79 -34.02 23.83 16.08
CA PHE A 79 -33.31 22.70 15.53
C PHE A 79 -33.90 21.37 16.02
N LYS A 80 -34.16 20.49 15.07
CA LYS A 80 -34.59 19.11 15.31
C LYS A 80 -33.50 18.15 14.91
N GLN A 81 -33.06 17.30 15.82
CA GLN A 81 -32.05 16.29 15.53
C GLN A 81 -32.66 15.15 14.72
N ILE A 82 -31.94 14.70 13.72
CA ILE A 82 -32.25 13.47 12.95
C ILE A 82 -31.03 12.55 12.91
N GLY A 83 -31.31 11.25 12.97
CA GLY A 83 -30.29 10.23 12.89
C GLY A 83 -29.79 9.99 11.44
N PRO A 84 -28.57 9.45 11.25
CA PRO A 84 -28.04 9.16 9.91
C PRO A 84 -28.85 8.08 9.16
N GLU A 85 -29.52 7.19 9.88
CA GLU A 85 -30.37 6.13 9.30
C GLU A 85 -31.75 6.61 8.91
N GLU A 86 -32.24 7.69 9.54
CA GLU A 86 -33.60 8.21 9.38
C GLU A 86 -33.74 9.19 8.22
N ALA A 87 -32.59 9.76 7.77
CA ALA A 87 -32.57 10.85 6.83
C ALA A 87 -32.47 10.39 5.37
N ASP A 88 -33.56 10.55 4.61
CA ASP A 88 -33.46 10.64 3.15
C ASP A 88 -32.85 12.01 2.78
N LEU A 89 -31.52 12.05 2.72
CA LEU A 89 -30.76 13.28 2.48
C LEU A 89 -31.14 13.97 1.16
N SER A 90 -31.73 13.25 0.19
CA SER A 90 -32.15 13.81 -1.08
C SER A 90 -33.29 14.82 -0.96
N LYS A 91 -34.07 14.75 0.13
CA LYS A 91 -35.21 15.65 0.42
C LYS A 91 -34.83 16.97 1.08
N PHE A 92 -33.55 17.14 1.42
CA PHE A 92 -33.08 18.32 2.14
C PHE A 92 -32.17 19.19 1.28
N ARG A 93 -32.26 20.50 1.50
CA ARG A 93 -31.16 21.40 1.24
C ARG A 93 -30.14 21.23 2.36
N THR A 94 -28.95 20.78 2.03
CA THR A 94 -27.93 20.41 3.02
C THR A 94 -26.84 21.46 3.16
N ILE A 95 -26.50 21.81 4.41
CA ILE A 95 -25.42 22.75 4.76
C ILE A 95 -24.41 22.00 5.63
N LEU A 96 -23.18 21.89 5.15
CA LEU A 96 -22.10 21.15 5.81
C LEU A 96 -21.20 22.06 6.62
N TYR A 97 -20.96 21.74 7.89
CA TYR A 97 -19.87 22.29 8.67
C TYR A 97 -18.56 21.56 8.29
N THR A 98 -17.79 22.17 7.39
CA THR A 98 -16.63 21.53 6.73
C THR A 98 -15.52 21.05 7.68
N PRO A 99 -15.23 21.68 8.86
CA PRO A 99 -14.26 21.14 9.78
C PRO A 99 -14.67 19.79 10.40
N GLY A 100 -15.99 19.56 10.61
CA GLY A 100 -16.51 18.29 11.10
C GLY A 100 -16.09 17.12 10.22
N LYS A 101 -16.28 17.25 8.90
CA LYS A 101 -15.83 16.28 7.90
C LYS A 101 -14.33 15.97 8.04
N ARG A 102 -13.50 16.99 8.20
CA ARG A 102 -12.04 16.81 8.34
C ARG A 102 -11.63 16.13 9.63
N PHE A 103 -12.37 16.32 10.72
CA PHE A 103 -12.02 15.79 12.03
C PHE A 103 -12.55 14.38 12.27
N PHE A 104 -13.69 14.04 11.65
CA PHE A 104 -14.35 12.75 11.77
C PHE A 104 -14.75 12.21 10.38
N PRO A 105 -13.78 11.96 9.50
CA PRO A 105 -14.07 11.51 8.15
C PRO A 105 -14.80 10.17 8.11
N SER A 106 -14.53 9.24 9.03
CA SER A 106 -15.21 7.94 9.07
C SER A 106 -16.72 8.05 9.30
N PHE A 107 -17.17 9.12 9.96
CA PHE A 107 -18.60 9.39 10.14
C PHE A 107 -19.21 10.11 8.94
N TRP A 108 -18.53 11.15 8.43
CA TRP A 108 -19.12 12.03 7.44
C TRP A 108 -19.00 11.54 5.98
N GLU A 109 -17.89 10.89 5.62
CA GLU A 109 -17.67 10.51 4.22
C GLU A 109 -18.68 9.49 3.66
N PRO A 110 -19.08 8.44 4.39
CA PRO A 110 -20.12 7.52 3.90
C PRO A 110 -21.41 8.24 3.53
N MET A 111 -21.83 9.19 4.38
CA MET A 111 -23.06 9.93 4.24
C MET A 111 -23.03 10.95 3.10
N LEU A 112 -21.92 11.70 3.00
CA LEU A 112 -21.71 12.67 1.93
C LEU A 112 -21.59 11.97 0.58
N SER A 113 -20.93 10.81 0.53
CA SER A 113 -20.82 9.99 -0.67
C SER A 113 -22.16 9.47 -1.14
N ARG A 114 -23.00 8.97 -0.22
CA ARG A 114 -24.39 8.57 -0.52
C ARG A 114 -25.20 9.72 -1.10
N LEU A 115 -25.12 10.91 -0.52
CA LEU A 115 -25.78 12.11 -1.01
C LEU A 115 -25.30 12.47 -2.43
N SER A 116 -23.99 12.46 -2.65
CA SER A 116 -23.39 12.83 -3.95
C SER A 116 -23.81 11.86 -5.07
N ILE A 117 -23.76 10.53 -4.80
CA ILE A 117 -24.14 9.50 -5.77
C ILE A 117 -25.66 9.54 -6.05
N ALA A 118 -26.49 9.73 -5.03
CA ALA A 118 -27.95 9.82 -5.21
C ALA A 118 -28.31 11.02 -6.11
N ARG A 119 -27.74 12.18 -5.86
CA ARG A 119 -27.97 13.39 -6.66
C ARG A 119 -27.44 13.30 -8.07
N ALA A 120 -26.37 12.57 -8.28
CA ALA A 120 -25.77 12.37 -9.60
C ALA A 120 -26.48 11.29 -10.44
N GLU A 121 -27.51 10.59 -9.91
CA GLU A 121 -28.29 9.55 -10.60
C GLU A 121 -27.45 8.42 -11.24
N ILE A 122 -26.27 8.18 -10.72
CA ILE A 122 -25.27 7.23 -11.30
C ILE A 122 -25.79 5.78 -11.31
N MET A 123 -26.56 5.39 -10.30
CA MET A 123 -27.05 4.02 -10.11
C MET A 123 -27.96 3.52 -11.24
N ARG A 124 -28.43 4.38 -12.13
CA ARG A 124 -29.31 4.02 -13.28
C ARG A 124 -28.53 3.50 -14.49
N LYS A 125 -27.20 3.52 -14.47
CA LYS A 125 -26.37 3.08 -15.60
C LYS A 125 -26.06 1.59 -15.54
N PRO A 126 -26.02 0.90 -16.71
CA PRO A 126 -25.52 -0.46 -16.77
C PRO A 126 -24.03 -0.49 -16.44
N ARG A 127 -23.59 -1.56 -15.75
CA ARG A 127 -22.16 -1.77 -15.46
C ARG A 127 -21.44 -2.35 -16.66
N SER A 128 -20.22 -1.89 -16.88
CA SER A 128 -19.30 -2.49 -17.84
C SER A 128 -18.43 -3.55 -17.15
N LYS A 129 -18.08 -4.62 -17.86
CA LYS A 129 -17.07 -5.59 -17.42
C LYS A 129 -15.67 -4.99 -17.58
N THR A 130 -15.46 -3.85 -16.91
CA THR A 130 -14.22 -3.07 -16.94
C THR A 130 -13.64 -3.01 -15.54
N VAL A 131 -12.32 -3.14 -15.44
CA VAL A 131 -11.55 -2.81 -14.23
C VAL A 131 -10.90 -1.44 -14.41
N TRP A 132 -11.04 -0.59 -13.42
CA TRP A 132 -10.24 0.63 -13.33
C TRP A 132 -9.01 0.38 -12.46
N ILE A 133 -7.85 0.80 -12.97
CA ILE A 133 -6.56 0.66 -12.28
C ILE A 133 -5.97 2.07 -12.14
N PRO A 134 -6.00 2.66 -10.94
CA PRO A 134 -5.37 3.95 -10.71
C PRO A 134 -3.86 3.87 -10.88
N GLY A 135 -3.31 4.66 -11.80
CA GLY A 135 -1.88 4.64 -12.11
C GLY A 135 -1.51 5.55 -13.28
N ASN A 136 -0.22 5.57 -13.57
CA ASN A 136 0.39 6.24 -14.72
C ASN A 136 1.60 5.41 -15.19
N ASP A 137 2.29 5.87 -16.23
CA ASP A 137 3.41 5.14 -16.87
C ASP A 137 4.56 4.77 -15.92
N ASN A 138 4.66 5.43 -14.76
CA ASN A 138 5.66 5.14 -13.74
C ASN A 138 5.14 4.21 -12.63
N SER A 139 3.88 3.78 -12.71
CA SER A 139 3.28 2.96 -11.67
C SER A 139 3.75 1.52 -11.75
N LEU A 140 4.21 0.99 -10.61
CA LEU A 140 4.61 -0.41 -10.49
C LEU A 140 3.44 -1.34 -10.81
N LEU A 141 3.75 -2.47 -11.45
CA LEU A 141 2.83 -3.56 -11.77
C LEU A 141 1.71 -3.21 -12.76
N LEU A 142 1.64 -1.98 -13.24
CA LEU A 142 0.52 -1.54 -14.09
C LEU A 142 0.41 -2.34 -15.40
N PRO A 143 1.48 -2.50 -16.20
CA PRO A 143 1.42 -3.27 -17.44
C PRO A 143 1.05 -4.74 -17.21
N GLU A 144 1.58 -5.34 -16.14
CA GLU A 144 1.32 -6.73 -15.76
C GLU A 144 -0.14 -6.94 -15.36
N LEU A 145 -0.69 -6.02 -14.55
CA LEU A 145 -2.10 -6.05 -14.14
C LEU A 145 -3.03 -5.88 -15.34
N CYS A 146 -2.75 -4.93 -16.23
CA CYS A 146 -3.54 -4.72 -17.45
C CYS A 146 -3.64 -6.00 -18.27
N ARG A 147 -2.51 -6.64 -18.59
CA ARG A 147 -2.48 -7.90 -19.35
C ARG A 147 -3.17 -9.06 -18.63
N ALA A 148 -2.99 -9.15 -17.33
CA ALA A 148 -3.60 -10.20 -16.53
C ALA A 148 -5.13 -10.08 -16.51
N PHE A 149 -5.66 -8.86 -16.39
CA PHE A 149 -7.11 -8.62 -16.46
C PHE A 149 -7.67 -8.89 -17.86
N GLU A 150 -6.97 -8.53 -18.93
CA GLU A 150 -7.38 -8.88 -20.29
C GLU A 150 -7.47 -10.41 -20.48
N THR A 151 -6.50 -11.15 -19.92
CA THR A 151 -6.49 -12.61 -19.95
C THR A 151 -7.71 -13.21 -19.23
N GLU A 152 -8.17 -12.58 -18.14
CA GLU A 152 -9.39 -12.95 -17.39
C GLU A 152 -10.69 -12.40 -18.05
N GLY A 153 -10.57 -11.79 -19.23
CA GLY A 153 -11.71 -11.31 -20.02
C GLY A 153 -12.34 -10.02 -19.51
N PHE A 154 -11.59 -9.18 -18.84
CA PHE A 154 -11.94 -7.81 -18.49
C PHE A 154 -11.37 -6.84 -19.52
N SER A 155 -12.12 -5.79 -19.83
CA SER A 155 -11.51 -4.56 -20.34
C SER A 155 -10.84 -3.82 -19.16
N TYR A 156 -9.81 -3.06 -19.43
CA TYR A 156 -9.21 -2.23 -18.38
C TYR A 156 -9.17 -0.75 -18.76
N ARG A 157 -9.14 0.10 -17.77
CA ARG A 157 -8.90 1.53 -17.92
C ARG A 157 -7.92 2.02 -16.87
N VAL A 158 -6.82 2.57 -17.33
CA VAL A 158 -5.86 3.26 -16.46
C VAL A 158 -6.40 4.67 -16.18
N ILE A 159 -6.47 5.05 -14.92
CA ILE A 159 -6.95 6.37 -14.50
C ILE A 159 -5.88 7.04 -13.66
N GLU A 160 -5.52 8.25 -14.06
CA GLU A 160 -4.60 9.06 -13.26
C GLU A 160 -5.10 9.20 -11.82
N PRO A 161 -4.23 8.95 -10.81
CA PRO A 161 -4.65 8.95 -9.41
C PRO A 161 -5.30 10.24 -8.94
N ASP A 162 -4.85 11.38 -9.46
CA ASP A 162 -5.42 12.68 -9.16
C ASP A 162 -6.79 12.89 -9.81
N ALA A 163 -6.97 12.42 -11.04
CA ALA A 163 -8.27 12.46 -11.70
C ALA A 163 -9.28 11.55 -10.98
N MET A 164 -8.84 10.36 -10.54
CA MET A 164 -9.66 9.45 -9.73
C MET A 164 -10.22 10.16 -8.49
N ARG A 165 -9.42 10.95 -7.78
CA ARG A 165 -9.84 11.68 -6.58
C ARG A 165 -10.67 12.92 -6.86
N LYS A 166 -10.37 13.66 -7.93
CA LYS A 166 -10.96 14.98 -8.17
C LYS A 166 -12.16 14.95 -9.11
N GLU A 167 -12.22 13.98 -10.02
CA GLU A 167 -13.18 13.91 -11.11
C GLU A 167 -14.05 12.65 -11.07
N LEU A 168 -14.09 11.93 -9.95
CA LEU A 168 -14.75 10.63 -9.84
C LEU A 168 -16.19 10.63 -10.33
N LEU A 169 -17.00 11.61 -9.93
CA LEU A 169 -18.39 11.70 -10.39
C LEU A 169 -18.48 11.81 -11.92
N SER A 170 -17.63 12.62 -12.53
CA SER A 170 -17.58 12.76 -14.00
C SER A 170 -17.15 11.47 -14.68
N LEU A 171 -16.20 10.73 -14.07
CA LEU A 171 -15.77 9.43 -14.57
C LEU A 171 -16.89 8.40 -14.48
N LEU A 172 -17.59 8.32 -13.36
CA LEU A 172 -18.72 7.43 -13.14
C LEU A 172 -19.92 7.76 -14.03
N HIS A 173 -20.12 9.03 -14.39
CA HIS A 173 -21.10 9.40 -15.39
C HIS A 173 -20.77 8.87 -16.78
N LYS A 174 -19.52 8.75 -17.15
CA LYS A 174 -19.08 8.21 -18.45
C LYS A 174 -19.18 6.68 -18.47
N GLU A 175 -18.68 6.04 -17.42
CA GLU A 175 -18.62 4.59 -17.31
C GLU A 175 -18.78 4.15 -15.85
N LEU A 176 -19.56 3.09 -15.60
CA LEU A 176 -19.68 2.45 -14.29
C LEU A 176 -18.93 1.10 -14.31
N PRO A 177 -17.68 1.04 -13.78
CA PRO A 177 -16.88 -0.18 -13.84
C PRO A 177 -17.40 -1.24 -12.87
N GLU A 178 -17.04 -2.50 -13.10
CA GLU A 178 -17.33 -3.59 -12.19
C GLU A 178 -16.42 -3.54 -10.95
N LEU A 179 -15.14 -3.15 -11.16
CA LEU A 179 -14.09 -3.26 -10.16
C LEU A 179 -13.10 -2.10 -10.27
N VAL A 180 -12.61 -1.65 -9.13
CA VAL A 180 -11.40 -0.83 -9.01
C VAL A 180 -10.35 -1.63 -8.26
N VAL A 181 -9.15 -1.77 -8.84
CA VAL A 181 -8.00 -2.39 -8.17
C VAL A 181 -6.92 -1.35 -7.96
N SER A 182 -6.67 -1.05 -6.71
CA SER A 182 -5.66 -0.07 -6.30
C SER A 182 -4.43 -0.77 -5.73
N VAL A 183 -3.24 -0.40 -6.21
CA VAL A 183 -1.98 -0.80 -5.59
C VAL A 183 -1.61 0.24 -4.54
N ASN A 184 -1.41 -0.18 -3.29
CA ASN A 184 -1.02 0.70 -2.17
C ASN A 184 -1.94 1.92 -1.98
N PHE A 185 -3.24 1.76 -2.12
CA PHE A 185 -4.24 2.83 -2.05
C PHE A 185 -4.07 3.95 -3.08
N ASN A 186 -3.29 3.72 -4.14
CA ASN A 186 -3.14 4.70 -5.21
C ASN A 186 -4.51 5.05 -5.82
N GLY A 187 -4.79 6.34 -6.03
CA GLY A 187 -6.09 6.82 -6.51
C GLY A 187 -7.20 6.93 -5.44
N LEU A 188 -6.99 6.35 -4.25
CA LEU A 188 -7.88 6.55 -3.10
C LEU A 188 -7.34 7.69 -2.21
N ASP A 189 -8.23 8.47 -1.62
CA ASP A 189 -7.85 9.59 -0.76
C ASP A 189 -7.73 9.18 0.71
N ASN A 190 -7.06 10.04 1.50
CA ASN A 190 -6.80 9.74 2.91
C ASN A 190 -8.04 9.81 3.82
N ALA A 191 -9.13 10.44 3.38
CA ALA A 191 -10.38 10.53 4.14
C ALA A 191 -11.36 9.41 3.80
N GLY A 192 -11.20 8.79 2.60
CA GLY A 192 -12.04 7.69 2.13
C GLY A 192 -13.18 8.13 1.21
N GLU A 193 -13.25 9.41 0.81
CA GLU A 193 -14.30 9.93 -0.06
C GLU A 193 -14.41 9.12 -1.35
N THR A 194 -13.27 8.87 -2.03
CA THR A 194 -13.21 8.08 -3.26
C THR A 194 -13.75 6.67 -3.05
N PHE A 195 -13.34 6.00 -1.97
CA PHE A 195 -13.79 4.65 -1.65
C PHE A 195 -15.30 4.60 -1.39
N PHE A 196 -15.81 5.49 -0.55
CA PHE A 196 -17.23 5.51 -0.22
C PHE A 196 -18.11 5.86 -1.43
N MET A 197 -17.69 6.79 -2.30
CA MET A 197 -18.41 7.07 -3.55
C MET A 197 -18.47 5.84 -4.48
N LEU A 198 -17.34 5.13 -4.66
CA LEU A 198 -17.30 3.90 -5.45
C LEU A 198 -18.24 2.84 -4.86
N ARG A 199 -18.20 2.64 -3.55
CA ARG A 199 -19.06 1.71 -2.85
C ARG A 199 -20.55 2.05 -3.00
N GLU A 200 -20.93 3.30 -2.82
CA GLU A 200 -22.32 3.77 -2.98
C GLU A 200 -22.78 3.67 -4.44
N ALA A 201 -21.86 3.84 -5.42
CA ALA A 201 -22.13 3.53 -6.82
C ALA A 201 -22.20 2.02 -7.09
N GLY A 202 -21.96 1.17 -6.09
CA GLY A 202 -21.96 -0.27 -6.16
C GLY A 202 -20.75 -0.85 -6.92
N VAL A 203 -19.66 -0.10 -7.05
CA VAL A 203 -18.40 -0.56 -7.64
C VAL A 203 -17.61 -1.33 -6.59
N LYS A 204 -17.15 -2.54 -6.91
CA LYS A 204 -16.25 -3.29 -6.04
C LYS A 204 -14.88 -2.58 -6.00
N VAL A 205 -14.26 -2.56 -4.82
CA VAL A 205 -12.90 -2.01 -4.65
C VAL A 205 -12.05 -3.03 -3.94
N ALA A 206 -10.82 -3.26 -4.43
CA ALA A 206 -9.81 -4.06 -3.75
C ALA A 206 -8.49 -3.32 -3.73
N VAL A 207 -7.73 -3.48 -2.66
CA VAL A 207 -6.39 -2.90 -2.53
C VAL A 207 -5.35 -4.00 -2.40
N TRP A 208 -4.34 -3.94 -3.27
CA TRP A 208 -3.17 -4.80 -3.17
C TRP A 208 -2.01 -4.02 -2.56
N LEU A 209 -1.64 -4.38 -1.34
CA LEU A 209 -0.53 -3.81 -0.59
C LEU A 209 0.76 -4.57 -0.94
N VAL A 210 1.62 -3.93 -1.72
CA VAL A 210 2.89 -4.51 -2.17
C VAL A 210 4.08 -4.02 -1.35
N ASP A 211 3.89 -2.96 -0.59
CA ASP A 211 4.83 -2.45 0.41
C ASP A 211 4.32 -2.73 1.83
N ASN A 212 5.08 -2.33 2.84
CA ASN A 212 4.67 -2.47 4.24
C ASN A 212 3.31 -1.80 4.47
N PRO A 213 2.25 -2.55 4.81
CA PRO A 213 0.90 -2.03 4.92
C PRO A 213 0.77 -0.83 5.85
N PHE A 214 1.43 -0.87 7.02
CA PHE A 214 1.32 0.21 8.00
C PHE A 214 2.08 1.47 7.60
N HIS A 215 3.09 1.38 6.75
CA HIS A 215 3.68 2.55 6.12
C HIS A 215 2.71 3.21 5.14
N VAL A 216 1.98 2.41 4.36
CA VAL A 216 1.00 2.88 3.39
C VAL A 216 -0.19 3.53 4.10
N ILE A 217 -0.82 2.82 5.06
CA ILE A 217 -2.00 3.33 5.78
C ILE A 217 -1.67 4.44 6.79
N SER A 218 -0.39 4.68 7.10
CA SER A 218 0.02 5.74 8.05
C SER A 218 -0.46 7.14 7.65
N GLY A 219 -0.73 7.38 6.36
CA GLY A 219 -1.27 8.62 5.84
C GLY A 219 -2.80 8.69 5.86
N ILE A 220 -3.50 7.57 6.05
CA ILE A 220 -4.96 7.49 6.05
C ILE A 220 -5.49 8.06 7.36
N LYS A 221 -6.52 8.92 7.27
CA LYS A 221 -7.10 9.67 8.40
C LYS A 221 -8.40 9.10 8.90
N SER A 222 -9.03 8.21 8.14
CA SER A 222 -10.26 7.52 8.49
C SER A 222 -10.04 6.02 8.59
N ASN A 223 -11.02 5.30 9.09
CA ASN A 223 -10.95 3.86 9.26
C ASN A 223 -11.44 3.06 8.04
N TYR A 224 -11.69 3.70 6.89
CA TYR A 224 -12.24 3.03 5.70
C TYR A 224 -11.37 1.89 5.19
N TRP A 225 -10.05 1.95 5.41
CA TRP A 225 -9.12 0.88 5.04
C TRP A 225 -9.46 -0.46 5.70
N ARG A 226 -10.23 -0.45 6.80
CA ARG A 226 -10.71 -1.65 7.47
C ARG A 226 -11.83 -2.36 6.71
N GLU A 227 -12.61 -1.58 5.95
CA GLU A 227 -13.75 -2.06 5.17
C GLU A 227 -13.36 -2.55 3.77
N VAL A 228 -12.22 -2.06 3.25
CA VAL A 228 -11.71 -2.45 1.94
C VAL A 228 -11.13 -3.85 1.99
N PRO A 229 -11.48 -4.77 1.06
CA PRO A 229 -10.74 -6.02 0.87
C PRO A 229 -9.26 -5.75 0.59
N LEU A 230 -8.38 -6.20 1.47
CA LEU A 230 -6.94 -6.03 1.42
C LEU A 230 -6.26 -7.32 0.98
N LEU A 231 -5.39 -7.23 0.00
CA LEU A 231 -4.47 -8.29 -0.38
C LEU A 231 -3.05 -7.84 -0.03
N VAL A 232 -2.30 -8.67 0.67
CA VAL A 232 -0.94 -8.35 1.10
C VAL A 232 0.08 -9.30 0.46
N THR A 233 1.24 -8.78 0.10
CA THR A 233 2.32 -9.61 -0.45
C THR A 233 3.05 -10.42 0.61
N ASP A 234 2.87 -10.04 1.86
CA ASP A 234 3.49 -10.69 3.01
C ASP A 234 2.44 -11.11 4.03
N HIS A 235 2.32 -12.40 4.24
CA HIS A 235 1.30 -12.99 5.13
C HIS A 235 1.51 -12.65 6.61
N TRP A 236 2.70 -12.23 7.02
CA TRP A 236 2.97 -11.78 8.38
C TRP A 236 2.04 -10.63 8.82
N PHE A 237 1.62 -9.79 7.87
CA PHE A 237 0.74 -8.65 8.16
C PHE A 237 -0.73 -9.04 8.33
N ILE A 238 -1.16 -10.24 7.95
CA ILE A 238 -2.58 -10.63 8.01
C ILE A 238 -3.13 -10.52 9.43
N PRO A 239 -2.61 -11.28 10.43
CA PRO A 239 -3.13 -11.21 11.79
C PRO A 239 -3.01 -9.80 12.39
N VAL A 240 -1.95 -9.07 12.06
CA VAL A 240 -1.73 -7.71 12.59
C VAL A 240 -2.75 -6.72 12.02
N LEU A 241 -3.11 -6.82 10.74
CA LEU A 241 -4.16 -5.99 10.13
C LEU A 241 -5.54 -6.33 10.70
N GLU A 242 -5.84 -7.61 10.92
CA GLU A 242 -7.10 -8.08 11.51
C GLU A 242 -7.24 -7.60 12.96
N GLU A 243 -6.19 -7.67 13.77
CA GLU A 243 -6.16 -7.09 15.13
C GLU A 243 -6.42 -5.58 15.15
N HIS A 244 -6.02 -4.87 14.07
CA HIS A 244 -6.30 -3.44 13.90
C HIS A 244 -7.65 -3.17 13.24
N GLY A 245 -8.47 -4.22 13.03
CA GLY A 245 -9.87 -4.13 12.59
C GLY A 245 -10.09 -4.24 11.09
N ALA A 246 -9.13 -4.69 10.29
CA ALA A 246 -9.38 -5.01 8.88
C ALA A 246 -10.35 -6.19 8.77
N HIS A 247 -11.43 -6.04 7.99
CA HIS A 247 -12.50 -7.04 7.91
C HIS A 247 -12.18 -8.20 6.97
N LYS A 248 -11.39 -7.96 5.93
CA LYS A 248 -11.09 -8.95 4.89
C LYS A 248 -9.66 -8.79 4.40
N VAL A 249 -8.77 -9.67 4.82
CA VAL A 249 -7.36 -9.67 4.44
C VAL A 249 -6.99 -11.01 3.82
N GLY A 250 -6.23 -10.98 2.71
CA GLY A 250 -5.76 -12.18 2.03
C GLY A 250 -4.30 -12.09 1.61
N HIS A 251 -3.61 -13.23 1.56
CA HIS A 251 -2.25 -13.30 1.06
C HIS A 251 -2.23 -13.37 -0.46
N MET A 252 -1.54 -12.43 -1.11
CA MET A 252 -1.31 -12.42 -2.55
C MET A 252 0.11 -11.94 -2.84
N PRO A 253 1.12 -12.83 -2.88
CA PRO A 253 2.50 -12.47 -3.17
C PRO A 253 2.65 -11.93 -4.58
N LEU A 254 3.75 -11.23 -4.86
CA LEU A 254 4.13 -10.81 -6.21
C LEU A 254 4.19 -12.02 -7.17
N ALA A 255 4.39 -11.77 -8.43
CA ALA A 255 4.39 -12.78 -9.48
C ALA A 255 5.33 -12.37 -10.61
N THR A 256 5.36 -13.14 -11.69
CA THR A 256 6.04 -12.80 -12.92
C THR A 256 5.08 -12.57 -14.07
N ASP A 257 5.53 -11.83 -15.08
CA ASP A 257 4.86 -11.75 -16.38
C ASP A 257 5.67 -12.56 -17.42
N PRO A 258 5.13 -13.70 -17.89
CA PRO A 258 5.82 -14.55 -18.86
C PRO A 258 6.00 -13.90 -20.24
N GLN A 259 5.33 -12.77 -20.52
CA GLN A 259 5.56 -12.02 -21.76
C GLN A 259 6.80 -11.14 -21.69
N ILE A 260 7.19 -10.73 -20.49
CA ILE A 260 8.40 -9.95 -20.22
C ILE A 260 9.57 -10.89 -19.96
N PHE A 261 9.45 -11.77 -18.98
CA PHE A 261 10.50 -12.71 -18.54
C PHE A 261 10.34 -14.06 -19.26
N LYS A 262 10.75 -14.07 -20.54
CA LYS A 262 10.69 -15.26 -21.40
C LYS A 262 12.02 -16.04 -21.31
N LYS A 263 11.92 -17.35 -21.37
CA LYS A 263 13.11 -18.23 -21.38
C LYS A 263 13.98 -18.06 -22.64
N GLU A 264 13.36 -17.63 -23.73
CA GLU A 264 13.99 -17.45 -25.03
C GLU A 264 14.69 -16.10 -25.19
N VAL A 265 14.73 -15.28 -24.14
CA VAL A 265 15.43 -13.98 -24.17
C VAL A 265 16.94 -14.20 -24.35
N PRO A 266 17.60 -13.52 -25.30
CA PRO A 266 19.03 -13.59 -25.45
C PRO A 266 19.76 -13.23 -24.16
N PRO A 267 20.71 -14.04 -23.67
CA PRO A 267 21.43 -13.77 -22.44
C PRO A 267 22.32 -12.53 -22.58
N TYR A 268 22.36 -11.71 -21.53
CA TYR A 268 23.26 -10.57 -21.44
C TYR A 268 24.72 -11.07 -21.50
N PRO A 269 25.58 -10.50 -22.34
CA PRO A 269 26.93 -11.01 -22.55
C PRO A 269 27.81 -10.91 -21.30
N LEU A 270 28.77 -11.83 -21.16
CA LEU A 270 29.82 -11.85 -20.13
C LEU A 270 29.35 -12.02 -18.68
N LEU A 271 28.11 -12.49 -18.44
CA LEU A 271 27.59 -12.74 -17.09
C LEU A 271 27.55 -14.22 -16.68
N LYS A 272 27.83 -15.14 -17.61
CA LYS A 272 27.67 -16.58 -17.40
C LYS A 272 28.43 -17.14 -16.17
N ASP A 273 29.64 -16.61 -15.93
CA ASP A 273 30.50 -17.05 -14.81
C ASP A 273 30.47 -16.03 -13.63
N ARG A 274 29.50 -15.15 -13.60
CA ARG A 274 29.38 -14.08 -12.59
C ARG A 274 28.20 -14.31 -11.68
N THR A 275 28.39 -13.85 -10.44
CA THR A 275 27.30 -13.67 -9.49
C THR A 275 26.74 -12.25 -9.67
N VAL A 276 25.44 -12.15 -9.91
CA VAL A 276 24.81 -10.88 -10.30
C VAL A 276 23.79 -10.46 -9.25
N PHE A 277 23.87 -9.22 -8.81
CA PHE A 277 22.84 -8.57 -8.02
C PHE A 277 22.25 -7.39 -8.79
N VAL A 278 20.92 -7.27 -8.80
CA VAL A 278 20.22 -6.13 -9.41
C VAL A 278 19.44 -5.40 -8.32
N GLY A 279 19.82 -4.18 -8.03
CA GLY A 279 19.11 -3.39 -7.03
C GLY A 279 19.86 -2.14 -6.62
N ARG A 280 19.13 -1.17 -6.09
CA ARG A 280 19.69 0.09 -5.61
C ARG A 280 20.26 -0.06 -4.20
N SER A 281 21.23 0.77 -3.85
CA SER A 281 21.73 0.91 -2.48
C SER A 281 20.69 1.60 -1.58
N SER A 282 19.91 2.53 -2.15
CA SER A 282 18.83 3.24 -1.50
C SER A 282 17.67 3.48 -2.47
N PHE A 283 16.43 3.45 -2.00
CA PHE A 283 15.29 3.80 -2.84
C PHE A 283 15.14 5.33 -2.97
N PRO A 284 14.54 5.83 -4.09
CA PRO A 284 14.36 7.25 -4.31
C PRO A 284 13.53 7.91 -3.20
N ALA A 285 13.90 9.13 -2.81
CA ALA A 285 13.22 9.92 -1.77
C ALA A 285 13.16 9.26 -0.37
N LYS A 286 14.07 8.32 -0.07
CA LYS A 286 14.17 7.65 1.25
C LYS A 286 14.21 8.65 2.40
N ASP A 287 15.02 9.71 2.28
CA ASP A 287 15.19 10.71 3.34
C ASP A 287 13.92 11.53 3.57
N ASN A 288 13.13 11.79 2.51
CA ASN A 288 11.84 12.45 2.63
C ASN A 288 10.81 11.52 3.30
N PHE A 289 10.78 10.27 2.90
CA PHE A 289 9.86 9.27 3.45
C PHE A 289 10.10 9.01 4.94
N PHE A 290 11.36 8.90 5.33
CA PHE A 290 11.78 8.68 6.71
C PHE A 290 12.22 9.97 7.44
N SER A 291 11.78 11.12 6.98
CA SER A 291 12.13 12.41 7.59
C SER A 291 11.86 12.42 9.10
N GLY A 292 12.86 12.81 9.87
CA GLY A 292 12.82 12.83 11.34
C GLY A 292 13.01 11.47 12.03
N CYS A 293 13.23 10.39 11.28
CA CYS A 293 13.64 9.09 11.83
C CYS A 293 15.15 9.04 12.01
N THR A 294 15.61 8.30 13.01
CA THR A 294 17.04 8.15 13.35
C THR A 294 17.43 6.68 13.46
N PHE A 295 18.68 6.40 13.09
CA PHE A 295 19.34 5.11 13.32
C PHE A 295 20.69 5.42 13.96
N ASN A 296 20.81 5.23 15.26
CA ASN A 296 21.97 5.62 16.04
C ASN A 296 22.98 4.47 16.22
N ALA A 297 24.12 4.74 16.85
CA ALA A 297 25.16 3.72 17.05
C ALA A 297 24.69 2.52 17.91
N GLN A 298 23.70 2.71 18.80
CA GLN A 298 23.14 1.59 19.55
C GLN A 298 22.24 0.72 18.68
N ASP A 299 21.46 1.32 17.79
CA ASP A 299 20.63 0.60 16.80
C ASP A 299 21.53 -0.20 15.84
N GLU A 300 22.61 0.41 15.33
CA GLU A 300 23.57 -0.26 14.47
C GLU A 300 24.25 -1.45 15.18
N THR A 301 24.71 -1.24 16.40
CA THR A 301 25.30 -2.30 17.22
C THR A 301 24.32 -3.46 17.42
N ALA A 302 23.07 -3.14 17.72
CA ALA A 302 22.03 -4.15 17.91
C ALA A 302 21.72 -4.94 16.62
N ALA A 303 21.67 -4.26 15.46
CA ALA A 303 21.50 -4.90 14.17
C ALA A 303 22.68 -5.84 13.85
N MET A 304 23.92 -5.37 14.04
CA MET A 304 25.11 -6.20 13.81
C MET A 304 25.20 -7.40 14.75
N GLN A 305 24.81 -7.25 16.01
CA GLN A 305 24.71 -8.38 16.96
C GLN A 305 23.66 -9.39 16.53
N ALA A 306 22.48 -8.92 16.06
CA ALA A 306 21.44 -9.80 15.54
C ALA A 306 21.95 -10.62 14.34
N ILE A 307 22.62 -9.96 13.39
CA ILE A 307 23.24 -10.64 12.23
C ILE A 307 24.29 -11.66 12.66
N GLY A 308 25.16 -11.29 13.61
CA GLY A 308 26.16 -12.20 14.19
C GLY A 308 25.52 -13.42 14.87
N ASN A 309 24.35 -13.27 15.46
CA ASN A 309 23.54 -14.34 16.07
C ASN A 309 22.63 -15.05 15.07
N LYS A 310 22.86 -14.89 13.77
CA LYS A 310 22.12 -15.51 12.66
C LYS A 310 20.64 -15.09 12.56
N ASN A 311 20.29 -13.93 13.12
CA ASN A 311 18.97 -13.33 13.00
C ASN A 311 19.01 -12.20 11.96
N LYS A 312 17.98 -12.11 11.13
CA LYS A 312 17.80 -10.98 10.22
C LYS A 312 17.06 -9.86 10.99
N PRO A 313 17.67 -8.67 11.19
CA PRO A 313 17.03 -7.57 11.89
C PRO A 313 16.04 -6.84 10.97
N ASP A 314 14.95 -7.50 10.63
CA ASP A 314 13.86 -7.02 9.80
C ASP A 314 12.81 -6.23 10.60
N PHE A 315 11.67 -5.94 9.97
CA PHE A 315 10.59 -5.17 10.57
C PHE A 315 9.97 -5.86 11.79
N GLU A 316 9.78 -7.18 11.76
CA GLU A 316 9.29 -7.95 12.90
C GLU A 316 10.24 -7.87 14.07
N TRP A 317 11.53 -8.13 13.83
CA TRP A 317 12.56 -8.07 14.86
C TRP A 317 12.61 -6.70 15.54
N TRP A 318 12.50 -5.61 14.76
CA TRP A 318 12.50 -4.26 15.30
C TRP A 318 11.19 -3.92 16.03
N THR A 319 10.04 -4.40 15.58
CA THR A 319 8.77 -4.19 16.32
C THR A 319 8.81 -4.84 17.69
N GLN A 320 9.38 -6.05 17.78
CA GLN A 320 9.57 -6.75 19.05
C GLN A 320 10.56 -6.01 19.95
N LYS A 321 11.72 -5.59 19.41
CA LYS A 321 12.76 -4.86 20.15
C LYS A 321 12.29 -3.50 20.67
N ASP A 322 11.54 -2.77 19.89
CA ASP A 322 10.97 -1.46 20.25
C ASP A 322 9.68 -1.58 21.09
N ASN A 323 9.21 -2.80 21.40
CA ASN A 323 7.94 -3.09 22.07
C ASN A 323 6.75 -2.34 21.42
N LEU A 324 6.68 -2.36 20.10
CA LEU A 324 5.63 -1.70 19.35
C LEU A 324 4.36 -2.54 19.35
N ASN A 325 3.35 -2.11 20.13
CA ASN A 325 2.07 -2.84 20.28
C ASN A 325 0.93 -2.22 19.46
N LYS A 326 1.15 -1.02 18.91
CA LYS A 326 0.15 -0.31 18.13
C LYS A 326 0.77 0.20 16.84
N PHE A 327 0.21 -0.25 15.72
CA PHE A 327 0.74 0.07 14.39
C PHE A 327 -0.01 1.21 13.72
N TRP A 328 -1.30 1.42 14.08
CA TRP A 328 -2.11 2.51 13.52
C TRP A 328 -3.16 2.99 14.55
N PRO A 329 -3.46 4.28 14.63
CA PRO A 329 -2.66 5.38 14.11
C PRO A 329 -1.43 5.63 15.01
N ASP A 330 -0.23 5.36 14.53
CA ASP A 330 1.00 5.66 15.26
C ASP A 330 2.13 6.10 14.29
N LYS A 331 2.89 7.11 14.70
CA LYS A 331 4.05 7.59 13.95
C LYS A 331 5.31 6.75 14.21
N LYS A 332 5.36 6.01 15.30
CA LYS A 332 6.52 5.16 15.68
C LYS A 332 6.77 4.06 14.65
N ILE A 333 5.70 3.58 13.99
CA ILE A 333 5.80 2.56 12.95
C ILE A 333 6.80 2.93 11.84
N ARG A 334 6.86 4.22 11.47
CA ARG A 334 7.79 4.71 10.45
C ARG A 334 9.22 4.72 10.96
N ALA A 335 9.46 5.06 12.23
CA ALA A 335 10.79 5.01 12.84
C ALA A 335 11.29 3.57 12.95
N THR A 336 10.45 2.63 13.37
CA THR A 336 10.77 1.19 13.39
C THR A 336 11.09 0.67 11.99
N GLY A 337 10.30 1.06 10.98
CA GLY A 337 10.58 0.73 9.59
C GLY A 337 11.90 1.31 9.08
N PHE A 338 12.28 2.53 9.51
CA PHE A 338 13.58 3.10 9.18
C PHE A 338 14.74 2.26 9.73
N LYS A 339 14.62 1.79 10.98
CA LYS A 339 15.63 0.90 11.57
C LYS A 339 15.75 -0.42 10.80
N ALA A 340 14.62 -1.01 10.41
CA ALA A 340 14.61 -2.21 9.57
C ALA A 340 15.28 -1.96 8.21
N GLU A 341 14.98 -0.83 7.55
CA GLU A 341 15.58 -0.48 6.26
C GLU A 341 17.11 -0.27 6.36
N GLN A 342 17.60 0.39 7.42
CA GLN A 342 19.03 0.56 7.65
C GLN A 342 19.72 -0.77 7.96
N SER A 343 19.10 -1.61 8.76
CA SER A 343 19.58 -2.97 9.04
C SER A 343 19.60 -3.84 7.78
N GLY A 344 18.61 -3.67 6.90
CA GLY A 344 18.58 -4.34 5.61
C GLY A 344 19.68 -3.90 4.65
N LEU A 345 20.13 -2.63 4.74
CA LEU A 345 21.30 -2.18 4.01
C LEU A 345 22.57 -2.90 4.53
N LEU A 346 22.75 -3.01 5.84
CA LEU A 346 23.87 -3.77 6.43
C LEU A 346 23.84 -5.23 5.99
N TRP A 347 22.66 -5.87 6.02
CA TRP A 347 22.47 -7.24 5.54
C TRP A 347 22.88 -7.42 4.08
N ARG A 348 22.44 -6.49 3.20
CA ARG A 348 22.79 -6.50 1.77
C ARG A 348 24.27 -6.30 1.54
N ILE A 349 24.90 -5.33 2.23
CA ILE A 349 26.36 -5.07 2.14
C ILE A 349 27.14 -6.31 2.51
N LEU A 350 26.87 -6.92 3.66
CA LEU A 350 27.54 -8.13 4.11
C LEU A 350 27.34 -9.29 3.12
N SER A 351 26.11 -9.50 2.66
CA SER A 351 25.82 -10.56 1.68
C SER A 351 26.59 -10.36 0.37
N LEU A 352 26.65 -9.13 -0.13
CA LEU A 352 27.35 -8.84 -1.39
C LEU A 352 28.88 -8.90 -1.22
N GLN A 353 29.43 -8.55 -0.06
CA GLN A 353 30.85 -8.74 0.23
C GLN A 353 31.23 -10.22 0.25
N TYR A 354 30.36 -11.09 0.75
CA TYR A 354 30.56 -12.54 0.72
C TYR A 354 30.34 -13.20 -0.65
N ALA A 355 29.77 -12.46 -1.63
CA ALA A 355 29.51 -13.02 -2.97
C ALA A 355 30.79 -13.24 -3.82
N GLY A 356 31.95 -12.76 -3.36
CA GLY A 356 33.27 -13.00 -3.97
C GLY A 356 33.62 -12.08 -5.13
N ASP A 357 34.80 -12.32 -5.74
CA ASP A 357 35.41 -11.41 -6.70
C ASP A 357 34.68 -11.33 -8.07
N LYS A 358 33.81 -12.30 -8.37
CA LYS A 358 33.00 -12.32 -9.59
C LYS A 358 31.66 -11.64 -9.45
N LEU A 359 31.48 -10.78 -8.41
CA LEU A 359 30.25 -10.03 -8.22
C LEU A 359 30.13 -8.92 -9.29
N THR A 360 28.94 -8.86 -9.92
CA THR A 360 28.48 -7.73 -10.73
C THR A 360 27.20 -7.19 -10.11
N VAL A 361 27.14 -5.88 -9.92
CA VAL A 361 25.97 -5.19 -9.37
C VAL A 361 25.40 -4.24 -10.43
N PHE A 362 24.16 -4.44 -10.84
CA PHE A 362 23.41 -3.46 -11.62
C PHE A 362 22.61 -2.58 -10.65
N GLY A 363 23.09 -1.36 -10.42
CA GLY A 363 22.52 -0.46 -9.42
C GLY A 363 23.02 0.96 -9.52
N ASP A 364 22.78 1.75 -8.47
CA ASP A 364 23.27 3.12 -8.40
C ASP A 364 24.72 3.20 -7.91
N GLU A 365 25.32 4.38 -8.11
CA GLU A 365 26.72 4.65 -7.74
C GLU A 365 26.96 4.57 -6.21
N GLY A 366 25.89 4.62 -5.40
CA GLY A 366 26.00 4.48 -3.94
C GLY A 366 26.62 3.15 -3.50
N TRP A 367 26.63 2.13 -4.37
CA TRP A 367 27.31 0.87 -4.06
C TRP A 367 28.84 0.97 -4.03
N ASN A 368 29.46 1.92 -4.74
CA ASN A 368 30.91 2.06 -4.81
C ASN A 368 31.58 2.22 -3.43
N GLN A 369 30.92 2.93 -2.50
CA GLN A 369 31.43 3.12 -1.15
C GLN A 369 31.44 1.84 -0.30
N TYR A 370 30.57 0.87 -0.61
CA TYR A 370 30.41 -0.36 0.16
C TYR A 370 31.12 -1.55 -0.49
N LEU A 371 31.26 -1.53 -1.81
CA LEU A 371 31.72 -2.65 -2.63
C LEU A 371 32.80 -2.19 -3.63
N PRO A 372 33.94 -1.66 -3.16
CA PRO A 372 34.97 -1.07 -4.04
C PRO A 372 35.66 -2.06 -4.99
N GLN A 373 35.49 -3.37 -4.74
CA GLN A 373 36.08 -4.43 -5.57
C GLN A 373 35.09 -5.05 -6.57
N ALA A 374 33.79 -4.71 -6.46
CA ALA A 374 32.74 -5.27 -7.33
C ALA A 374 32.68 -4.51 -8.68
N ASP A 375 32.19 -5.20 -9.70
CA ASP A 375 31.90 -4.62 -11.01
C ASP A 375 30.49 -3.93 -10.88
N ILE A 376 30.49 -2.62 -10.59
CA ILE A 376 29.28 -1.82 -10.46
C ILE A 376 28.89 -1.28 -11.83
N ARG A 377 27.68 -1.60 -12.28
CA ARG A 377 27.12 -1.18 -13.57
C ARG A 377 25.85 -0.34 -13.35
N PRO A 378 25.52 0.56 -14.31
CA PRO A 378 24.28 1.35 -14.23
C PRO A 378 23.02 0.49 -14.06
N PRO A 379 21.94 1.03 -13.47
CA PRO A 379 20.64 0.37 -13.44
C PRO A 379 20.18 0.01 -14.85
N VAL A 380 19.50 -1.12 -14.98
CA VAL A 380 18.93 -1.58 -16.23
C VAL A 380 17.42 -1.42 -16.25
N ASP A 381 16.88 -1.21 -17.44
CA ASP A 381 15.44 -1.14 -17.63
C ASP A 381 14.78 -2.49 -17.34
N TYR A 382 13.69 -2.45 -16.56
CA TYR A 382 12.97 -3.63 -16.07
C TYR A 382 12.34 -4.45 -17.21
N PHE A 383 11.75 -3.78 -18.17
CA PHE A 383 10.96 -4.42 -19.22
C PHE A 383 11.77 -4.94 -20.40
N THR A 384 12.93 -4.33 -20.69
CA THR A 384 13.68 -4.59 -21.92
C THR A 384 15.01 -5.29 -21.70
N ILE A 385 15.77 -4.89 -20.66
CA ILE A 385 17.15 -5.38 -20.46
C ILE A 385 17.24 -6.39 -19.32
N LEU A 386 16.49 -6.19 -18.24
CA LEU A 386 16.57 -7.05 -17.05
C LEU A 386 16.33 -8.53 -17.34
N PRO A 387 15.38 -8.93 -18.21
CA PRO A 387 15.22 -10.34 -18.58
C PRO A 387 16.49 -10.98 -19.14
N SER A 388 17.22 -10.25 -19.99
CA SER A 388 18.52 -10.70 -20.55
C SER A 388 19.60 -10.85 -19.48
N VAL A 389 19.62 -9.94 -18.49
CA VAL A 389 20.56 -10.03 -17.36
C VAL A 389 20.30 -11.29 -16.55
N TYR A 390 19.04 -11.59 -16.23
CA TYR A 390 18.69 -12.80 -15.50
C TYR A 390 18.97 -14.09 -16.27
N ALA A 391 18.67 -14.09 -17.57
CA ALA A 391 18.98 -15.22 -18.43
C ALA A 391 20.50 -15.45 -18.62
N GLY A 392 21.31 -14.38 -18.52
CA GLY A 392 22.76 -14.42 -18.73
C GLY A 392 23.58 -14.66 -17.48
N ALA A 393 23.04 -14.40 -16.29
CA ALA A 393 23.76 -14.52 -15.02
C ALA A 393 24.09 -15.98 -14.68
N GLY A 394 25.31 -16.24 -14.19
CA GLY A 394 25.67 -17.54 -13.64
C GLY A 394 24.81 -17.86 -12.40
N ILE A 395 24.74 -16.90 -11.49
CA ILE A 395 23.85 -16.91 -10.32
C ILE A 395 23.30 -15.50 -10.12
N SER A 396 22.00 -15.35 -10.03
CA SER A 396 21.36 -14.12 -9.58
C SER A 396 21.17 -14.15 -8.06
N LEU A 397 21.60 -13.10 -7.36
CA LEU A 397 21.39 -12.96 -5.91
C LEU A 397 20.14 -12.16 -5.61
N ASN A 398 19.43 -12.56 -4.57
CA ASN A 398 18.35 -11.80 -3.98
C ASN A 398 18.52 -11.66 -2.48
N MET A 399 18.29 -10.47 -1.98
CA MET A 399 18.00 -10.19 -0.57
C MET A 399 16.63 -9.54 -0.52
N THR A 400 15.74 -10.16 0.27
CA THR A 400 14.36 -9.72 0.42
C THR A 400 14.26 -8.42 1.21
N SER A 401 13.17 -7.67 1.04
CA SER A 401 12.97 -6.42 1.75
C SER A 401 12.87 -6.65 3.26
N PRO A 402 13.65 -5.95 4.07
CA PRO A 402 13.55 -6.05 5.54
C PRO A 402 12.27 -5.42 6.10
N LEU A 403 11.53 -4.67 5.28
CA LEU A 403 10.23 -4.09 5.64
C LEU A 403 9.08 -5.09 5.55
N LEU A 404 9.33 -6.25 4.96
CA LEU A 404 8.39 -7.34 4.73
C LEU A 404 9.01 -8.63 5.31
N PRO A 405 8.74 -8.99 6.57
CA PRO A 405 9.40 -10.11 7.27
C PRO A 405 9.36 -11.44 6.52
N CYS A 406 8.19 -11.79 5.99
CA CYS A 406 7.99 -12.99 5.19
C CYS A 406 7.81 -12.69 3.69
N GLY A 407 8.06 -11.45 3.25
CA GLY A 407 7.81 -11.01 1.88
C GLY A 407 8.78 -11.61 0.85
N LEU A 408 8.28 -11.76 -0.37
CA LEU A 408 9.05 -12.12 -1.54
C LEU A 408 9.16 -10.93 -2.50
N THR A 409 10.31 -10.79 -3.15
CA THR A 409 10.51 -9.78 -4.21
C THR A 409 10.12 -10.34 -5.56
N GLN A 410 9.96 -9.48 -6.57
CA GLN A 410 9.75 -9.91 -7.96
C GLN A 410 10.87 -10.84 -8.45
N ARG A 411 12.12 -10.65 -8.00
CA ARG A 411 13.24 -11.52 -8.35
C ARG A 411 13.01 -13.00 -8.04
N ASN A 412 12.26 -13.31 -6.98
CA ASN A 412 11.90 -14.68 -6.63
C ASN A 412 11.06 -15.38 -7.71
N PHE A 413 10.49 -14.61 -8.63
CA PHE A 413 9.66 -15.11 -9.73
C PHE A 413 10.35 -14.89 -11.09
N ASP A 414 10.81 -13.68 -11.34
CA ASP A 414 11.31 -13.22 -12.64
C ASP A 414 12.58 -13.93 -13.08
N VAL A 415 13.52 -14.20 -12.16
CA VAL A 415 14.77 -14.89 -12.48
C VAL A 415 14.49 -16.30 -13.01
N TRP A 416 13.61 -17.03 -12.34
CA TRP A 416 13.23 -18.38 -12.76
C TRP A 416 12.41 -18.39 -14.05
N ALA A 417 11.53 -17.38 -14.23
CA ALA A 417 10.77 -17.23 -15.47
C ALA A 417 11.69 -16.98 -16.68
N ALA A 418 12.73 -16.18 -16.51
CA ALA A 418 13.76 -15.95 -17.54
C ALA A 418 14.70 -17.15 -17.76
N GLY A 419 14.54 -18.24 -17.02
CA GLY A 419 15.41 -19.44 -17.09
C GLY A 419 16.76 -19.28 -16.39
N GLY A 420 16.96 -18.23 -15.59
CA GLY A 420 18.15 -18.02 -14.76
C GLY A 420 18.17 -18.91 -13.52
N PHE A 421 19.21 -18.74 -12.70
CA PHE A 421 19.35 -19.38 -11.39
C PHE A 421 19.37 -18.33 -10.29
N LEU A 422 18.45 -18.46 -9.32
CA LEU A 422 18.35 -17.56 -8.17
C LEU A 422 18.93 -18.20 -6.91
N LEU A 423 19.71 -17.42 -6.16
CA LEU A 423 20.08 -17.71 -4.78
C LEU A 423 19.56 -16.56 -3.89
N SER A 424 18.62 -16.85 -3.00
CA SER A 424 17.93 -15.84 -2.18
C SER A 424 18.21 -16.04 -0.70
N ASP A 425 18.18 -14.95 0.08
CA ASP A 425 18.09 -15.11 1.52
C ASP A 425 16.75 -15.78 1.90
N TYR A 426 16.80 -16.58 2.95
CA TYR A 426 15.62 -17.32 3.42
C TYR A 426 14.63 -16.37 4.10
N THR A 427 13.35 -16.53 3.78
CA THR A 427 12.20 -16.01 4.51
C THR A 427 11.12 -17.08 4.57
N GLU A 428 10.20 -16.99 5.53
CA GLU A 428 9.05 -17.91 5.59
C GLU A 428 8.12 -17.81 4.37
N GLY A 429 8.16 -16.68 3.66
CA GLY A 429 7.44 -16.50 2.40
C GLY A 429 7.83 -17.51 1.32
N LEU A 430 9.03 -18.10 1.39
CA LEU A 430 9.45 -19.15 0.48
C LEU A 430 8.64 -20.45 0.63
N SER A 431 7.87 -20.61 1.70
CA SER A 431 6.97 -21.76 1.92
C SER A 431 5.85 -21.92 0.89
N ILE A 432 5.62 -20.91 0.04
CA ILE A 432 4.70 -21.06 -1.11
C ILE A 432 5.26 -21.95 -2.23
N PHE A 433 6.53 -22.31 -2.16
CA PHE A 433 7.23 -23.17 -3.11
C PHE A 433 7.54 -24.55 -2.47
N PRO A 434 7.80 -25.59 -3.29
CA PRO A 434 8.22 -26.89 -2.77
C PRO A 434 9.51 -26.78 -1.94
N GLU A 435 9.50 -27.36 -0.74
CA GLU A 435 10.61 -27.26 0.23
C GLU A 435 11.92 -27.76 -0.33
N GLU A 436 11.88 -28.89 -1.06
CA GLU A 436 13.06 -29.50 -1.69
C GLU A 436 13.74 -28.58 -2.73
N LEU A 437 13.00 -27.66 -3.35
CA LEU A 437 13.56 -26.67 -4.27
C LEU A 437 14.15 -25.49 -3.48
N VAL A 438 13.49 -25.05 -2.42
CA VAL A 438 13.92 -23.92 -1.60
C VAL A 438 15.24 -24.19 -0.92
N GLU A 439 15.48 -25.42 -0.43
CA GLU A 439 16.71 -25.79 0.24
C GLU A 439 17.96 -25.57 -0.61
N HIS A 440 17.89 -25.84 -1.92
CA HIS A 440 19.00 -25.66 -2.84
C HIS A 440 19.24 -24.20 -3.23
N CYS A 441 18.25 -23.33 -3.11
CA CYS A 441 18.23 -21.98 -3.66
C CYS A 441 18.18 -20.88 -2.60
N SER A 442 18.39 -21.22 -1.32
CA SER A 442 18.36 -20.26 -0.22
C SER A 442 19.58 -20.33 0.69
N PHE A 443 19.84 -19.21 1.37
CA PHE A 443 20.82 -19.08 2.44
C PHE A 443 20.20 -18.37 3.64
N LYS A 444 20.58 -18.74 4.86
CA LYS A 444 20.03 -18.19 6.10
C LYS A 444 20.87 -17.02 6.63
N THR A 445 22.15 -17.01 6.34
CA THR A 445 23.07 -15.95 6.80
C THR A 445 24.02 -15.52 5.67
N PRO A 446 24.48 -14.28 5.65
CA PRO A 446 25.48 -13.83 4.66
C PRO A 446 26.73 -14.73 4.59
N ALA A 447 27.18 -15.27 5.74
CA ALA A 447 28.36 -16.13 5.83
C ALA A 447 28.22 -17.48 5.11
N GLU A 448 26.99 -17.92 4.81
CA GLU A 448 26.74 -19.17 4.04
C GLU A 448 26.95 -18.97 2.52
N LEU A 449 26.93 -17.73 2.04
CA LEU A 449 26.95 -17.44 0.60
C LEU A 449 28.14 -18.05 -0.15
N PRO A 450 29.40 -17.96 0.32
CA PRO A 450 30.54 -18.55 -0.40
C PRO A 450 30.34 -20.04 -0.67
N ALA A 451 29.93 -20.79 0.36
CA ALA A 451 29.70 -22.23 0.24
C ALA A 451 28.51 -22.56 -0.69
N ARG A 452 27.44 -21.75 -0.65
CA ARG A 452 26.29 -21.92 -1.54
C ARG A 452 26.62 -21.61 -2.98
N ILE A 453 27.37 -20.56 -3.25
CA ILE A 453 27.84 -20.18 -4.60
C ILE A 453 28.74 -21.30 -5.15
N GLU A 454 29.73 -21.76 -4.38
CA GLU A 454 30.62 -22.85 -4.76
C GLU A 454 29.86 -24.15 -5.05
N PHE A 455 28.87 -24.49 -4.19
CA PHE A 455 28.02 -25.66 -4.36
C PHE A 455 27.31 -25.65 -5.73
N ILE A 456 26.74 -24.51 -6.13
CA ILE A 456 26.04 -24.37 -7.42
C ILE A 456 27.02 -24.34 -8.60
N GLN A 457 28.10 -23.56 -8.50
CA GLN A 457 29.07 -23.43 -9.57
C GLN A 457 29.83 -24.74 -9.89
N SER A 458 30.06 -25.55 -8.86
CA SER A 458 30.67 -26.88 -9.03
C SER A 458 29.71 -27.94 -9.60
N ARG A 459 28.38 -27.64 -9.70
CA ARG A 459 27.36 -28.58 -10.15
C ARG A 459 26.47 -28.00 -11.25
N PRO A 460 27.04 -27.63 -12.43
CA PRO A 460 26.29 -26.93 -13.48
C PRO A 460 25.07 -27.72 -14.02
N GLN A 461 25.15 -29.06 -13.99
CA GLN A 461 24.04 -29.90 -14.43
C GLN A 461 22.87 -29.82 -13.42
N LEU A 462 23.15 -29.87 -12.12
CA LEU A 462 22.12 -29.68 -11.08
C LEU A 462 21.48 -28.29 -11.17
N ALA A 463 22.29 -27.23 -11.34
CA ALA A 463 21.79 -25.87 -11.51
C ALA A 463 20.81 -25.77 -12.68
N LYS A 464 21.15 -26.39 -13.81
CA LYS A 464 20.30 -26.42 -15.01
C LYS A 464 19.00 -27.20 -14.80
N GLU A 465 19.04 -28.30 -14.08
CA GLU A 465 17.85 -29.09 -13.74
C GLU A 465 16.94 -28.33 -12.79
N LEU A 466 17.48 -27.75 -11.74
CA LEU A 466 16.74 -26.90 -10.81
C LEU A 466 16.08 -25.72 -11.52
N SER A 467 16.82 -24.99 -12.38
CA SER A 467 16.25 -23.88 -13.16
C SER A 467 15.07 -24.31 -14.04
N LYS A 468 15.11 -25.50 -14.63
CA LYS A 468 13.98 -26.02 -15.41
C LYS A 468 12.76 -26.33 -14.56
N ILE A 469 12.97 -26.94 -13.37
CA ILE A 469 11.87 -27.28 -12.46
C ILE A 469 11.24 -25.99 -11.91
N TRP A 470 12.08 -25.06 -11.44
CA TRP A 470 11.63 -23.76 -10.97
C TRP A 470 10.86 -22.99 -12.04
N HIS A 471 11.38 -22.91 -13.25
CA HIS A 471 10.69 -22.27 -14.37
C HIS A 471 9.27 -22.84 -14.54
N LYS A 472 9.13 -24.17 -14.55
CA LYS A 472 7.82 -24.82 -14.64
C LYS A 472 6.90 -24.41 -13.50
N VAL A 473 7.34 -24.49 -12.27
CA VAL A 473 6.55 -24.10 -11.07
C VAL A 473 6.09 -22.64 -11.17
N ILE A 474 6.99 -21.73 -11.54
CA ILE A 474 6.69 -20.31 -11.65
C ILE A 474 5.65 -20.04 -12.74
N ILE A 475 5.84 -20.58 -13.95
CA ILE A 475 4.92 -20.33 -15.08
C ILE A 475 3.54 -20.93 -14.84
N GLU A 476 3.47 -22.08 -14.18
CA GLU A 476 2.18 -22.74 -13.91
C GLU A 476 1.38 -22.08 -12.78
N LYS A 477 2.06 -21.55 -11.73
CA LYS A 477 1.38 -21.18 -10.48
C LYS A 477 1.60 -19.74 -10.00
N HIS A 478 2.58 -19.04 -10.58
CA HIS A 478 3.03 -17.76 -10.02
C HIS A 478 3.14 -16.65 -11.07
N THR A 479 2.17 -16.58 -11.99
CA THR A 479 2.01 -15.47 -12.94
C THR A 479 1.03 -14.43 -12.40
N TYR A 480 1.04 -13.20 -12.95
CA TYR A 480 0.04 -12.19 -12.60
C TYR A 480 -1.38 -12.62 -12.97
N THR A 481 -1.58 -13.43 -14.01
CA THR A 481 -2.89 -14.04 -14.32
C THR A 481 -3.38 -14.91 -13.15
N ASN A 482 -2.51 -15.75 -12.57
CA ASN A 482 -2.89 -16.52 -11.37
C ASN A 482 -3.26 -15.61 -10.19
N ARG A 483 -2.61 -14.45 -10.04
CA ARG A 483 -2.94 -13.48 -8.98
C ARG A 483 -4.29 -12.82 -9.21
N ILE A 484 -4.59 -12.42 -10.44
CA ILE A 484 -5.90 -11.82 -10.76
C ILE A 484 -7.02 -12.84 -10.59
N HIS A 485 -6.83 -14.08 -11.03
CA HIS A 485 -7.78 -15.15 -10.75
C HIS A 485 -8.08 -15.30 -9.24
N LYS A 486 -7.03 -15.30 -8.40
CA LYS A 486 -7.15 -15.34 -6.94
C LYS A 486 -7.86 -14.09 -6.39
N LEU A 487 -7.51 -12.89 -6.86
CA LEU A 487 -8.14 -11.63 -6.46
C LEU A 487 -9.64 -11.67 -6.75
N LEU A 488 -10.04 -12.04 -7.97
CA LEU A 488 -11.45 -12.14 -8.35
C LEU A 488 -12.23 -13.12 -7.48
N SER A 489 -11.63 -14.27 -7.16
CA SER A 489 -12.23 -15.24 -6.23
C SER A 489 -12.32 -14.69 -4.80
N PHE A 490 -11.35 -13.88 -4.36
CA PHE A 490 -11.31 -13.31 -3.03
C PHE A 490 -12.37 -12.22 -2.82
N ILE A 491 -12.64 -11.39 -3.82
CA ILE A 491 -13.58 -10.26 -3.69
C ILE A 491 -15.06 -10.63 -3.93
N ASN A 492 -15.33 -11.79 -4.51
CA ASN A 492 -16.67 -12.34 -4.72
C ASN A 492 -17.13 -13.08 -3.45
#